data_dc58010c6c673a3ae4081903c29c9d91
#
_entry.id   dc58010c6c673a3ae4081903c29c9d91
#
_cell.length_a   1.000
_cell.length_b   1.000
_cell.length_c   1.000
_cell.angle_alpha   90.00
_cell.angle_beta   90.00
_cell.angle_gamma   90.00
#
_symmetry.space_group_name_H-M   'P 1'
#
loop_
_entity.id
_entity.type
_entity.pdbx_description
1 polymer ?
#
loop_
_entity_poly.entity_id
_entity_poly.type
_entity_poly.pdbx_seq_one_letter_code
_entity_poly.pdbx_strand_id
1 'polypeptide(L)'
;AHLLGYTGKMNAEEYTTYKTQGYPMSATVGKDGAELAFEKYLHGTNGTAIVTKNASGTVTGTTYTKEPEPGDQVSLTIDLDLQAAAEQSLTRGIENMKSKSTETSDAVGGGALVAVDVATGQPLAIANYPTFDLQTLFQSQESYDAVKDAENEPLFNRALLGQYSPGSTFKPCTAIAGLTEGVITTGTRIQCTGTFRKYEDTGYAPKCWIASSGATHGNDNVTEAIRDSCNIFFYTVGDSLPIDTLARYAAAFGLGEHTGIELPESTGQMATEAVKK
;
A
#
# COMPACT_ATOMS: atom_id res chain seq x y z
N ALA A 1 4.57 9.25 8.62
CA ALA A 1 5.21 10.14 7.62
C ALA A 1 4.55 10.01 6.24
N HIS A 2 4.49 8.81 5.66
CA HIS A 2 3.98 8.55 4.29
C HIS A 2 2.55 9.05 4.03
N LEU A 3 1.68 9.01 5.05
CA LEU A 3 0.30 9.45 4.93
C LEU A 3 0.19 10.95 4.70
N LEU A 4 0.88 11.74 5.53
CA LEU A 4 0.84 13.21 5.44
C LEU A 4 1.62 13.70 4.23
N GLY A 5 2.75 13.09 3.95
CA GLY A 5 3.66 13.56 2.92
C GLY A 5 4.41 14.82 3.36
N TYR A 6 4.87 15.58 2.40
CA TYR A 6 5.65 16.80 2.63
C TYR A 6 5.48 17.80 1.49
N THR A 7 5.86 19.04 1.74
CA THR A 7 5.87 20.11 0.74
C THR A 7 7.29 20.45 0.31
N GLY A 8 7.45 21.01 -0.88
CA GLY A 8 8.74 21.42 -1.42
C GLY A 8 8.61 22.41 -2.56
N LYS A 9 9.75 22.98 -2.99
CA LYS A 9 9.79 23.86 -4.16
C LYS A 9 9.45 23.09 -5.43
N MET A 10 8.71 23.73 -6.33
CA MET A 10 8.42 23.16 -7.64
C MET A 10 9.70 22.95 -8.45
N ASN A 11 9.74 21.84 -9.17
CA ASN A 11 10.68 21.64 -10.28
C ASN A 11 10.09 22.20 -11.59
N ALA A 12 10.86 22.11 -12.69
CA ALA A 12 10.45 22.66 -13.98
C ALA A 12 9.25 21.91 -14.60
N GLU A 13 9.14 20.61 -14.34
CA GLU A 13 8.06 19.77 -14.86
C GLU A 13 6.74 20.08 -14.12
N GLU A 14 6.77 20.12 -12.81
CA GLU A 14 5.63 20.51 -11.97
C GLU A 14 5.14 21.91 -12.31
N TYR A 15 6.06 22.86 -12.54
CA TYR A 15 5.70 24.21 -12.95
C TYR A 15 4.91 24.22 -14.28
N THR A 16 5.23 23.33 -15.22
CA THR A 16 4.48 23.24 -16.47
C THR A 16 3.00 22.91 -16.21
N THR A 17 2.72 22.07 -15.22
CA THR A 17 1.35 21.70 -14.80
C THR A 17 0.68 22.82 -14.02
N TYR A 18 1.35 23.35 -12.99
CA TYR A 18 0.74 24.32 -12.06
C TYR A 18 0.69 25.75 -12.59
N LYS A 19 1.51 26.12 -13.58
CA LYS A 19 1.53 27.43 -14.22
C LYS A 19 0.15 27.85 -14.74
N THR A 20 -0.59 26.92 -15.34
CA THR A 20 -1.94 27.19 -15.88
C THR A 20 -2.97 27.45 -14.79
N GLN A 21 -2.67 27.07 -13.56
CA GLN A 21 -3.48 27.29 -12.37
C GLN A 21 -3.09 28.56 -11.60
N GLY A 22 -2.14 29.33 -12.12
CA GLY A 22 -1.70 30.61 -11.54
C GLY A 22 -0.59 30.52 -10.48
N TYR A 23 0.05 29.36 -10.35
CA TYR A 23 1.15 29.22 -9.38
C TYR A 23 2.42 29.95 -9.88
N PRO A 24 3.06 30.75 -9.02
CA PRO A 24 4.38 31.29 -9.34
C PRO A 24 5.45 30.18 -9.32
N MET A 25 6.50 30.33 -10.11
CA MET A 25 7.59 29.35 -10.17
C MET A 25 8.27 29.08 -8.80
N SER A 26 8.21 30.06 -7.91
CA SER A 26 8.76 29.96 -6.55
C SER A 26 7.81 29.31 -5.53
N ALA A 27 6.62 28.88 -5.95
CA ALA A 27 5.65 28.27 -5.04
C ALA A 27 6.22 27.02 -4.37
N THR A 28 5.72 26.76 -3.17
CA THR A 28 5.89 25.50 -2.46
C THR A 28 4.62 24.71 -2.68
N VAL A 29 4.74 23.44 -3.06
CA VAL A 29 3.62 22.56 -3.38
C VAL A 29 3.80 21.22 -2.66
N GLY A 30 2.71 20.48 -2.51
CA GLY A 30 2.75 19.10 -2.01
C GLY A 30 3.59 18.21 -2.92
N LYS A 31 4.39 17.35 -2.31
CA LYS A 31 5.31 16.43 -3.03
C LYS A 31 4.92 14.98 -2.87
N ASP A 32 4.23 14.65 -1.80
CA ASP A 32 3.81 13.30 -1.48
C ASP A 32 2.63 13.30 -0.52
N GLY A 33 1.99 12.15 -0.34
CA GLY A 33 0.93 11.92 0.62
C GLY A 33 -0.26 12.88 0.46
N ALA A 34 -0.87 13.24 1.59
CA ALA A 34 -2.02 14.14 1.65
C ALA A 34 -1.69 15.56 1.15
N GLU A 35 -0.46 16.05 1.37
CA GLU A 35 -0.02 17.34 0.85
C GLU A 35 -0.11 17.40 -0.68
N LEU A 36 0.31 16.34 -1.37
CA LEU A 36 0.19 16.25 -2.82
C LEU A 36 -1.26 16.01 -3.28
N ALA A 37 -1.94 15.06 -2.66
CA ALA A 37 -3.28 14.66 -3.07
C ALA A 37 -4.31 15.79 -2.93
N PHE A 38 -4.16 16.60 -1.89
CA PHE A 38 -5.06 17.69 -1.57
C PHE A 38 -4.50 19.09 -1.89
N GLU A 39 -3.38 19.19 -2.63
CA GLU A 39 -2.72 20.45 -3.01
C GLU A 39 -3.71 21.51 -3.49
N LYS A 40 -4.65 21.14 -4.36
CA LYS A 40 -5.65 22.07 -4.92
C LYS A 40 -6.59 22.70 -3.89
N TYR A 41 -6.75 22.07 -2.73
CA TYR A 41 -7.55 22.57 -1.62
C TYR A 41 -6.69 23.29 -0.58
N LEU A 42 -5.50 22.73 -0.29
CA LEU A 42 -4.59 23.26 0.70
C LEU A 42 -3.89 24.55 0.24
N HIS A 43 -3.69 24.70 -1.08
CA HIS A 43 -3.04 25.87 -1.65
C HIS A 43 -3.98 27.08 -1.67
N GLY A 44 -3.59 28.13 -0.95
CA GLY A 44 -4.35 29.38 -0.97
C GLY A 44 -4.08 30.21 -2.24
N THR A 45 -4.69 31.38 -2.30
CA THR A 45 -4.46 32.37 -3.37
C THR A 45 -3.45 33.42 -2.93
N ASN A 46 -2.39 33.60 -3.71
CA ASN A 46 -1.37 34.60 -3.42
C ASN A 46 -1.95 36.03 -3.51
N GLY A 47 -1.64 36.85 -2.50
CA GLY A 47 -1.86 38.27 -2.53
C GLY A 47 -0.81 39.00 -3.37
N THR A 48 -1.09 40.25 -3.66
CA THR A 48 -0.13 41.18 -4.30
C THR A 48 -0.02 42.44 -3.47
N ALA A 49 1.21 42.85 -3.19
CA ALA A 49 1.46 44.02 -2.39
C ALA A 49 2.48 44.97 -3.06
N ILE A 50 2.25 46.26 -2.93
CA ILE A 50 3.21 47.32 -3.25
C ILE A 50 4.04 47.59 -2.01
N VAL A 51 5.37 47.38 -2.13
CA VAL A 51 6.33 47.63 -1.06
C VAL A 51 7.04 48.93 -1.35
N THR A 52 6.84 49.91 -0.46
CA THR A 52 7.53 51.24 -0.52
C THR A 52 8.83 51.14 0.25
N LYS A 53 9.93 51.61 -0.35
CA LYS A 53 11.25 51.65 0.27
C LYS A 53 11.80 53.08 0.27
N ASN A 54 12.54 53.44 1.27
CA ASN A 54 13.32 54.70 1.31
C ASN A 54 14.61 54.60 0.45
N ALA A 55 15.34 55.68 0.33
CA ALA A 55 16.57 55.74 -0.47
C ALA A 55 17.68 54.78 0.04
N SER A 56 17.62 54.35 1.29
CA SER A 56 18.54 53.36 1.89
C SER A 56 18.05 51.91 1.73
N GLY A 57 16.94 51.67 1.00
CA GLY A 57 16.39 50.34 0.76
C GLY A 57 15.50 49.77 1.88
N THR A 58 15.29 50.52 2.97
CA THR A 58 14.45 50.08 4.08
C THR A 58 12.98 50.15 3.69
N VAL A 59 12.21 49.11 3.99
CA VAL A 59 10.76 49.08 3.77
C VAL A 59 10.08 50.08 4.69
N THR A 60 9.36 51.04 4.11
CA THR A 60 8.62 52.11 4.84
C THR A 60 7.11 51.90 4.83
N GLY A 61 6.62 51.02 3.95
CA GLY A 61 5.20 50.69 3.90
C GLY A 61 4.92 49.48 3.02
N THR A 62 3.84 48.80 3.29
CA THR A 62 3.31 47.69 2.45
C THR A 62 1.81 47.92 2.30
N THR A 63 1.32 47.95 1.07
CA THR A 63 -0.10 48.10 0.78
C THR A 63 -0.52 46.93 -0.13
N TYR A 64 -1.45 46.14 0.32
CA TYR A 64 -1.99 45.05 -0.49
C TYR A 64 -2.90 45.62 -1.60
N THR A 65 -2.67 45.23 -2.84
CA THR A 65 -3.55 45.47 -3.98
C THR A 65 -4.49 44.31 -4.21
N LYS A 66 -4.10 43.12 -3.73
CA LYS A 66 -4.91 41.91 -3.57
C LYS A 66 -4.52 41.25 -2.28
N GLU A 67 -5.47 41.00 -1.39
CA GLU A 67 -5.23 40.27 -0.16
C GLU A 67 -4.96 38.79 -0.47
N PRO A 68 -4.08 38.11 0.29
CA PRO A 68 -3.93 36.67 0.19
C PRO A 68 -5.13 35.96 0.81
N GLU A 69 -5.53 34.86 0.19
CA GLU A 69 -6.58 33.99 0.72
C GLU A 69 -5.97 32.66 1.17
N PRO A 70 -6.24 32.18 2.39
CA PRO A 70 -5.73 30.88 2.83
C PRO A 70 -6.39 29.74 2.04
N GLY A 71 -5.73 28.60 1.99
CA GLY A 71 -6.34 27.37 1.48
C GLY A 71 -7.40 26.79 2.41
N ASP A 72 -8.06 25.78 1.94
CA ASP A 72 -9.10 25.07 2.69
C ASP A 72 -8.49 24.15 3.76
N GLN A 73 -9.33 23.68 4.68
CA GLN A 73 -8.99 22.66 5.65
C GLN A 73 -9.35 21.28 5.13
N VAL A 74 -8.44 20.33 5.27
CA VAL A 74 -8.66 18.93 4.97
C VAL A 74 -8.67 18.12 6.27
N SER A 75 -9.76 17.39 6.52
CA SER A 75 -9.88 16.47 7.63
C SER A 75 -9.76 15.04 7.12
N LEU A 76 -8.81 14.30 7.67
CA LEU A 76 -8.61 12.89 7.35
C LEU A 76 -9.48 12.00 8.25
N THR A 77 -9.80 10.80 7.79
CA THR A 77 -10.54 9.78 8.56
C THR A 77 -9.67 9.05 9.59
N ILE A 78 -8.39 9.36 9.65
CA ILE A 78 -7.42 8.69 10.51
C ILE A 78 -7.70 8.93 11.98
N ASP A 79 -7.80 7.85 12.74
CA ASP A 79 -7.80 7.86 14.20
C ASP A 79 -6.35 7.87 14.70
N LEU A 80 -5.95 8.93 15.41
CA LEU A 80 -4.56 9.12 15.82
C LEU A 80 -4.08 8.07 16.84
N ASP A 81 -4.96 7.62 17.73
CA ASP A 81 -4.60 6.60 18.71
C ASP A 81 -4.42 5.24 18.04
N LEU A 82 -5.31 4.91 17.11
CA LEU A 82 -5.20 3.69 16.30
C LEU A 82 -3.97 3.73 15.39
N GLN A 83 -3.68 4.87 14.77
CA GLN A 83 -2.49 5.06 13.95
C GLN A 83 -1.20 4.82 14.75
N ALA A 84 -1.10 5.43 15.93
CA ALA A 84 0.05 5.26 16.81
C ALA A 84 0.20 3.78 17.28
N ALA A 85 -0.90 3.13 17.63
CA ALA A 85 -0.91 1.73 18.01
C ALA A 85 -0.50 0.82 16.83
N ALA A 86 -0.95 1.12 15.62
CA ALA A 86 -0.62 0.39 14.39
C ALA A 86 0.89 0.49 14.09
N GLU A 87 1.45 1.70 14.11
CA GLU A 87 2.89 1.93 13.89
C GLU A 87 3.76 1.19 14.91
N GLN A 88 3.42 1.30 16.20
CA GLN A 88 4.15 0.61 17.26
C GLN A 88 4.04 -0.92 17.15
N SER A 89 2.86 -1.43 16.80
CA SER A 89 2.63 -2.88 16.67
C SER A 89 3.36 -3.45 15.46
N LEU A 90 3.33 -2.74 14.32
CA LEU A 90 4.04 -3.11 13.12
C LEU A 90 5.56 -3.15 13.37
N THR A 91 6.12 -2.11 13.98
CA THR A 91 7.54 -2.02 14.34
C THR A 91 7.94 -3.20 15.23
N ARG A 92 7.22 -3.41 16.35
CA ARG A 92 7.52 -4.52 17.27
C ARG A 92 7.40 -5.88 16.61
N GLY A 93 6.40 -6.06 15.72
CA GLY A 93 6.20 -7.29 14.98
C GLY A 93 7.39 -7.62 14.10
N ILE A 94 7.86 -6.66 13.32
CA ILE A 94 9.01 -6.84 12.41
C ILE A 94 10.32 -7.04 13.17
N GLU A 95 10.57 -6.27 14.22
CA GLU A 95 11.76 -6.43 15.07
C GLU A 95 11.79 -7.81 15.75
N ASN A 96 10.65 -8.29 16.24
CA ASN A 96 10.53 -9.65 16.77
C ASN A 96 10.79 -10.73 15.72
N MET A 97 10.37 -10.54 14.49
CA MET A 97 10.69 -11.47 13.40
C MET A 97 12.17 -11.45 13.07
N LYS A 98 12.77 -10.27 12.94
CA LYS A 98 14.23 -10.13 12.72
C LYS A 98 15.05 -10.83 13.81
N SER A 99 14.67 -10.67 15.07
CA SER A 99 15.38 -11.28 16.20
C SER A 99 15.28 -12.80 16.28
N LYS A 100 14.24 -13.39 15.67
CA LYS A 100 13.98 -14.84 15.68
C LYS A 100 14.38 -15.53 14.39
N SER A 101 14.63 -14.79 13.32
CA SER A 101 15.06 -15.34 12.05
C SER A 101 16.49 -15.89 12.19
N THR A 102 16.67 -17.14 11.82
CA THR A 102 17.99 -17.78 11.68
C THR A 102 18.59 -17.55 10.28
N GLU A 103 17.77 -17.02 9.38
CA GLU A 103 18.22 -16.56 8.07
C GLU A 103 18.73 -15.11 8.19
N THR A 104 19.46 -14.66 7.19
CA THR A 104 20.03 -13.30 7.18
C THR A 104 18.93 -12.27 7.46
N SER A 105 19.23 -11.27 8.27
CA SER A 105 18.29 -10.20 8.68
C SER A 105 17.58 -9.51 7.52
N ASP A 106 18.09 -9.67 6.31
CA ASP A 106 17.61 -9.11 5.05
C ASP A 106 16.27 -9.73 4.57
N ALA A 107 15.91 -10.93 5.08
CA ALA A 107 14.66 -11.61 4.72
C ALA A 107 13.41 -10.88 5.24
N VAL A 108 13.53 -9.97 6.23
CA VAL A 108 12.43 -9.22 6.82
C VAL A 108 12.72 -7.72 6.71
N GLY A 109 12.63 -7.19 5.50
CA GLY A 109 13.00 -5.81 5.21
C GLY A 109 11.95 -4.77 5.60
N GLY A 110 10.67 -5.09 5.54
CA GLY A 110 9.62 -4.11 5.78
C GLY A 110 8.23 -4.71 5.86
N GLY A 111 7.25 -3.84 6.10
CA GLY A 111 5.84 -4.23 6.15
C GLY A 111 4.91 -3.03 6.16
N ALA A 112 3.62 -3.32 6.06
CA ALA A 112 2.56 -2.32 6.14
C ALA A 112 1.38 -2.86 6.96
N LEU A 113 0.60 -1.94 7.54
CA LEU A 113 -0.65 -2.22 8.22
C LEU A 113 -1.68 -1.18 7.80
N VAL A 114 -2.86 -1.64 7.39
CA VAL A 114 -3.99 -0.78 7.08
C VAL A 114 -5.19 -1.25 7.89
N ALA A 115 -5.86 -0.33 8.57
CA ALA A 115 -7.13 -0.56 9.25
C ALA A 115 -8.23 0.24 8.56
N VAL A 116 -9.30 -0.46 8.18
CA VAL A 116 -10.45 0.12 7.44
C VAL A 116 -11.73 -0.16 8.21
N ASP A 117 -12.58 0.85 8.35
CA ASP A 117 -13.95 0.66 8.82
C ASP A 117 -14.76 -0.07 7.74
N VAL A 118 -15.20 -1.28 8.05
CA VAL A 118 -15.92 -2.14 7.09
C VAL A 118 -17.32 -1.61 6.73
N ALA A 119 -17.90 -0.73 7.54
CA ALA A 119 -19.21 -0.14 7.29
C ALA A 119 -19.13 1.05 6.32
N THR A 120 -18.06 1.82 6.37
CA THR A 120 -17.91 3.07 5.61
C THR A 120 -16.85 3.00 4.51
N GLY A 121 -15.92 2.04 4.59
CA GLY A 121 -14.74 1.95 3.72
C GLY A 121 -13.63 2.94 4.09
N GLN A 122 -13.80 3.72 5.17
CA GLN A 122 -12.83 4.73 5.55
C GLN A 122 -11.57 4.11 6.15
N PRO A 123 -10.36 4.47 5.67
CA PRO A 123 -9.13 4.09 6.33
C PRO A 123 -8.98 4.85 7.66
N LEU A 124 -8.79 4.09 8.73
CA LEU A 124 -8.61 4.60 10.09
C LEU A 124 -7.15 4.63 10.53
N ALA A 125 -6.30 3.78 9.95
CA ALA A 125 -4.87 3.79 10.14
C ALA A 125 -4.15 3.23 8.91
N ILE A 126 -3.01 3.85 8.55
CA ILE A 126 -2.12 3.42 7.47
C ILE A 126 -0.68 3.53 7.98
N ALA A 127 -0.05 2.42 8.30
CA ALA A 127 1.30 2.36 8.83
C ALA A 127 2.26 1.65 7.86
N ASN A 128 3.49 2.13 7.80
CA ASN A 128 4.58 1.56 7.01
C ASN A 128 5.82 1.34 7.90
N TYR A 129 6.57 0.28 7.62
CA TYR A 129 7.87 0.03 8.21
C TYR A 129 8.87 -0.42 7.13
N PRO A 130 10.12 0.09 7.09
CA PRO A 130 10.58 1.21 7.90
C PRO A 130 9.85 2.52 7.55
N THR A 131 9.96 3.49 8.43
CA THR A 131 9.42 4.84 8.25
C THR A 131 10.53 5.87 8.47
N PHE A 132 10.23 7.13 8.34
CA PHE A 132 11.14 8.25 8.50
C PHE A 132 10.49 9.39 9.28
N ASP A 133 11.29 10.29 9.82
CA ASP A 133 10.81 11.49 10.49
C ASP A 133 10.84 12.67 9.51
N LEU A 134 9.66 13.24 9.24
CA LEU A 134 9.50 14.40 8.35
C LEU A 134 10.25 15.64 8.85
N GLN A 135 10.42 15.80 10.17
CA GLN A 135 11.10 16.96 10.72
C GLN A 135 12.61 16.92 10.45
N THR A 136 13.20 15.72 10.42
CA THR A 136 14.63 15.55 10.20
C THR A 136 14.99 15.34 8.73
N LEU A 137 14.08 14.79 7.92
CA LEU A 137 14.32 14.40 6.52
C LEU A 137 14.91 15.55 5.67
N PHE A 138 14.43 16.77 5.85
CA PHE A 138 14.80 17.93 5.03
C PHE A 138 15.70 18.94 5.74
N GLN A 139 16.32 18.58 6.87
CA GLN A 139 17.26 19.48 7.56
C GLN A 139 18.53 19.72 6.74
N SER A 140 18.96 18.73 5.98
CA SER A 140 20.12 18.82 5.07
C SER A 140 20.00 17.82 3.92
N GLN A 141 20.80 18.01 2.85
CA GLN A 141 20.92 17.02 1.77
C GLN A 141 21.41 15.66 2.34
N GLU A 142 22.34 15.69 3.29
CA GLU A 142 22.87 14.49 3.93
C GLU A 142 21.78 13.69 4.66
N SER A 143 20.87 14.38 5.37
CA SER A 143 19.73 13.74 6.06
C SER A 143 18.77 13.09 5.07
N TYR A 144 18.50 13.74 3.95
CA TYR A 144 17.67 13.17 2.88
C TYR A 144 18.32 11.96 2.23
N ASP A 145 19.59 12.08 1.85
CA ASP A 145 20.33 11.00 1.19
C ASP A 145 20.46 9.79 2.12
N ALA A 146 20.68 10.00 3.42
CA ALA A 146 20.74 8.94 4.42
C ALA A 146 19.44 8.10 4.49
N VAL A 147 18.28 8.73 4.35
CA VAL A 147 16.99 8.01 4.34
C VAL A 147 16.71 7.40 2.97
N LYS A 148 17.00 8.13 1.89
CA LYS A 148 16.77 7.69 0.51
C LYS A 148 17.61 6.46 0.15
N ASP A 149 18.88 6.44 0.57
CA ASP A 149 19.82 5.37 0.28
C ASP A 149 19.85 4.28 1.36
N ALA A 150 18.98 4.41 2.38
CA ALA A 150 18.86 3.43 3.45
C ALA A 150 18.31 2.10 2.95
N GLU A 151 18.82 1.03 3.52
CA GLU A 151 18.33 -0.32 3.29
C GLU A 151 16.83 -0.43 3.59
N ASN A 152 16.14 -1.26 2.82
CA ASN A 152 14.69 -1.48 2.93
C ASN A 152 13.83 -0.24 2.62
N GLU A 153 14.35 0.73 1.89
CA GLU A 153 13.58 1.81 1.23
C GLU A 153 12.56 2.49 2.16
N PRO A 154 12.99 3.24 3.19
CA PRO A 154 12.08 3.89 4.13
C PRO A 154 11.08 4.86 3.47
N LEU A 155 11.42 5.46 2.32
CA LEU A 155 10.54 6.38 1.59
C LEU A 155 9.42 5.66 0.82
N PHE A 156 9.54 4.35 0.59
CA PHE A 156 8.54 3.61 -0.18
C PHE A 156 7.25 3.37 0.64
N ASN A 157 6.13 3.88 0.14
CA ASN A 157 4.81 3.68 0.76
C ASN A 157 4.28 2.27 0.50
N ARG A 158 4.70 1.31 1.32
CA ARG A 158 4.36 -0.11 1.18
C ARG A 158 2.87 -0.39 1.28
N ALA A 159 2.15 0.40 2.07
CA ALA A 159 0.71 0.23 2.28
C ALA A 159 -0.10 0.49 1.01
N LEU A 160 0.31 1.47 0.20
CA LEU A 160 -0.43 1.92 -0.98
C LEU A 160 0.21 1.52 -2.30
N LEU A 161 1.54 1.42 -2.35
CA LEU A 161 2.28 1.15 -3.59
C LEU A 161 2.87 -0.27 -3.64
N GLY A 162 2.93 -0.98 -2.50
CA GLY A 162 3.50 -2.32 -2.41
C GLY A 162 2.63 -3.36 -3.13
N GLN A 163 3.27 -4.17 -3.97
CA GLN A 163 2.65 -5.31 -4.65
C GLN A 163 3.27 -6.59 -4.12
N TYR A 164 2.47 -7.39 -3.43
CA TYR A 164 2.92 -8.60 -2.77
C TYR A 164 2.07 -9.80 -3.18
N SER A 165 2.71 -10.97 -3.26
CA SER A 165 1.97 -12.22 -3.45
C SER A 165 1.08 -12.50 -2.24
N PRO A 166 -0.25 -12.62 -2.40
CA PRO A 166 -1.17 -12.74 -1.28
C PRO A 166 -1.02 -14.05 -0.50
N GLY A 167 -0.46 -15.08 -1.11
CA GLY A 167 -0.32 -16.39 -0.49
C GLY A 167 -1.66 -16.96 -0.03
N SER A 168 -1.70 -17.51 1.17
CA SER A 168 -2.89 -18.16 1.74
C SER A 168 -4.07 -17.21 2.00
N THR A 169 -3.87 -15.91 2.03
CA THR A 169 -4.97 -14.95 2.17
C THR A 169 -5.87 -14.90 0.94
N PHE A 170 -5.43 -15.43 -0.20
CA PHE A 170 -6.22 -15.57 -1.42
C PHE A 170 -7.16 -16.80 -1.40
N LYS A 171 -6.96 -17.77 -0.49
CA LYS A 171 -7.74 -19.01 -0.44
C LYS A 171 -9.25 -18.80 -0.27
N PRO A 172 -9.76 -17.84 0.52
CA PRO A 172 -11.19 -17.54 0.55
C PRO A 172 -11.77 -17.16 -0.81
N CYS A 173 -11.04 -16.39 -1.63
CA CYS A 173 -11.46 -16.07 -3.00
C CYS A 173 -11.58 -17.35 -3.86
N THR A 174 -10.58 -18.23 -3.82
CA THR A 174 -10.61 -19.51 -4.52
C THR A 174 -11.74 -20.41 -4.03
N ALA A 175 -12.02 -20.43 -2.71
CA ALA A 175 -13.12 -21.20 -2.14
C ALA A 175 -14.49 -20.72 -2.65
N ILE A 176 -14.71 -19.41 -2.65
CA ILE A 176 -15.95 -18.80 -3.14
C ILE A 176 -16.13 -19.08 -4.62
N ALA A 177 -15.08 -18.92 -5.43
CA ALA A 177 -15.11 -19.28 -6.84
C ALA A 177 -15.48 -20.76 -7.04
N GLY A 178 -14.80 -21.68 -6.35
CA GLY A 178 -15.06 -23.10 -6.45
C GLY A 178 -16.48 -23.53 -6.03
N LEU A 179 -17.02 -22.92 -4.97
CA LEU A 179 -18.38 -23.17 -4.50
C LEU A 179 -19.43 -22.60 -5.48
N THR A 180 -19.22 -21.38 -5.97
CA THR A 180 -20.18 -20.70 -6.84
C THR A 180 -20.23 -21.31 -8.24
N GLU A 181 -19.08 -21.71 -8.78
CA GLU A 181 -19.00 -22.41 -10.07
C GLU A 181 -19.36 -23.90 -9.98
N GLY A 182 -19.69 -24.41 -8.80
CA GLY A 182 -20.09 -25.80 -8.59
C GLY A 182 -18.95 -26.83 -8.72
N VAL A 183 -17.69 -26.38 -8.74
CA VAL A 183 -16.52 -27.27 -8.75
C VAL A 183 -16.42 -28.06 -7.45
N ILE A 184 -16.81 -27.45 -6.35
CA ILE A 184 -16.94 -28.07 -5.03
C ILE A 184 -18.27 -27.71 -4.39
N THR A 185 -18.66 -28.49 -3.39
CA THR A 185 -19.74 -28.20 -2.44
C THR A 185 -19.16 -28.12 -1.03
N THR A 186 -19.94 -27.68 -0.06
CA THR A 186 -19.53 -27.68 1.37
C THR A 186 -19.23 -29.10 1.89
N GLY A 187 -19.79 -30.13 1.24
CA GLY A 187 -19.55 -31.54 1.57
C GLY A 187 -18.41 -32.19 0.79
N THR A 188 -17.89 -31.54 -0.25
CA THR A 188 -16.77 -32.06 -1.06
C THR A 188 -15.54 -32.21 -0.17
N ARG A 189 -14.91 -33.40 -0.22
CA ARG A 189 -13.68 -33.70 0.52
C ARG A 189 -12.55 -33.99 -0.45
N ILE A 190 -11.38 -33.42 -0.17
CA ILE A 190 -10.15 -33.59 -0.96
C ILE A 190 -9.03 -34.07 -0.03
N GLN A 191 -8.40 -35.20 -0.42
CA GLN A 191 -7.30 -35.79 0.34
C GLN A 191 -6.03 -34.95 0.20
N CYS A 192 -5.49 -34.47 1.32
CA CYS A 192 -4.17 -33.85 1.35
C CYS A 192 -3.07 -34.93 1.23
N THR A 193 -2.44 -35.00 0.07
CA THR A 193 -1.35 -35.94 -0.20
C THR A 193 0.03 -35.38 0.15
N GLY A 194 0.10 -34.17 0.73
CA GLY A 194 1.37 -33.49 1.02
C GLY A 194 2.02 -32.83 -0.20
N THR A 195 1.88 -33.42 -1.40
CA THR A 195 2.45 -32.90 -2.65
C THR A 195 1.40 -32.95 -3.76
N PHE A 196 1.23 -31.85 -4.50
CA PHE A 196 0.35 -31.79 -5.66
C PHE A 196 1.12 -32.25 -6.90
N ARG A 197 0.82 -33.48 -7.35
CA ARG A 197 1.63 -34.20 -8.36
C ARG A 197 1.09 -34.12 -9.79
N LYS A 198 0.00 -33.38 -10.01
CA LYS A 198 -0.65 -33.35 -11.34
C LYS A 198 0.29 -32.92 -12.47
N TYR A 199 1.28 -32.08 -12.15
CA TYR A 199 2.25 -31.54 -13.12
C TYR A 199 3.69 -31.98 -12.81
N GLU A 200 3.86 -33.08 -12.09
CA GLU A 200 5.19 -33.58 -11.68
C GLU A 200 6.10 -33.86 -12.86
N ASP A 201 5.51 -34.36 -14.00
CA ASP A 201 6.23 -34.61 -15.26
C ASP A 201 6.85 -33.36 -15.89
N THR A 202 6.34 -32.16 -15.53
CA THR A 202 6.88 -30.88 -15.97
C THR A 202 7.92 -30.30 -15.00
N GLY A 203 8.24 -31.02 -13.93
CA GLY A 203 9.10 -30.56 -12.85
C GLY A 203 8.37 -29.69 -11.81
N TYR A 204 7.04 -29.52 -11.91
CA TYR A 204 6.26 -28.71 -10.99
C TYR A 204 5.41 -29.60 -10.07
N ALA A 205 5.83 -29.71 -8.81
CA ALA A 205 5.16 -30.50 -7.78
C ALA A 205 5.11 -29.73 -6.45
N PRO A 206 4.24 -28.70 -6.35
CA PRO A 206 4.18 -27.85 -5.16
C PRO A 206 3.67 -28.63 -3.95
N LYS A 207 4.20 -28.26 -2.76
CA LYS A 207 3.94 -28.97 -1.52
C LYS A 207 2.95 -28.21 -0.62
N CYS A 208 2.20 -28.98 0.16
CA CYS A 208 1.51 -28.45 1.32
C CYS A 208 2.54 -28.03 2.39
N TRP A 209 2.26 -26.98 3.12
CA TRP A 209 3.17 -26.46 4.13
C TRP A 209 3.49 -27.50 5.23
N ILE A 210 2.50 -28.34 5.59
CA ILE A 210 2.67 -29.38 6.62
C ILE A 210 3.56 -30.53 6.16
N ALA A 211 3.76 -30.70 4.84
CA ALA A 211 4.55 -31.82 4.31
C ALA A 211 6.02 -31.78 4.75
N SER A 212 6.56 -30.63 5.14
CA SER A 212 7.90 -30.50 5.71
C SER A 212 8.08 -31.27 7.02
N SER A 213 6.99 -31.51 7.77
CA SER A 213 6.98 -32.32 8.99
C SER A 213 6.67 -33.81 8.72
N GLY A 214 6.52 -34.22 7.45
CA GLY A 214 6.12 -35.59 7.08
C GLY A 214 4.63 -35.88 7.30
N ALA A 215 3.81 -34.87 7.65
CA ALA A 215 2.39 -35.00 7.92
C ALA A 215 1.51 -34.56 6.72
N THR A 216 0.22 -34.84 6.83
CA THR A 216 -0.85 -34.37 5.92
C THR A 216 -2.05 -33.90 6.73
N HIS A 217 -2.92 -33.04 6.13
CA HIS A 217 -4.15 -32.61 6.78
C HIS A 217 -5.28 -33.69 6.75
N GLY A 218 -5.05 -34.77 6.02
CA GLY A 218 -6.09 -35.80 5.87
C GLY A 218 -7.07 -35.45 4.74
N ASN A 219 -8.34 -35.77 4.96
CA ASN A 219 -9.40 -35.61 3.97
C ASN A 219 -10.32 -34.45 4.36
N ASP A 220 -9.95 -33.24 3.93
CA ASP A 220 -10.58 -31.98 4.35
C ASP A 220 -11.78 -31.60 3.44
N ASN A 221 -12.80 -30.98 4.05
CA ASN A 221 -13.76 -30.17 3.33
C ASN A 221 -13.25 -28.69 3.23
N VAL A 222 -14.01 -27.81 2.57
CA VAL A 222 -13.58 -26.43 2.33
C VAL A 222 -13.37 -25.64 3.63
N THR A 223 -14.19 -25.87 4.67
CA THR A 223 -14.07 -25.19 5.97
C THR A 223 -12.82 -25.66 6.71
N GLU A 224 -12.57 -26.95 6.74
CA GLU A 224 -11.38 -27.56 7.33
C GLU A 224 -10.13 -27.10 6.57
N ALA A 225 -10.17 -27.09 5.24
CA ALA A 225 -9.07 -26.65 4.40
C ALA A 225 -8.70 -25.16 4.57
N ILE A 226 -9.69 -24.28 4.82
CA ILE A 226 -9.43 -22.87 5.18
C ILE A 226 -8.79 -22.80 6.57
N ARG A 227 -9.37 -23.48 7.57
CA ARG A 227 -8.84 -23.53 8.95
C ARG A 227 -7.40 -23.98 8.99
N ASP A 228 -7.07 -25.04 8.27
CA ASP A 228 -5.76 -25.69 8.29
C ASP A 228 -4.83 -25.13 7.19
N SER A 229 -5.32 -24.18 6.40
CA SER A 229 -4.58 -23.60 5.27
C SER A 229 -4.03 -24.65 4.32
N CYS A 230 -4.81 -25.69 3.99
CA CYS A 230 -4.37 -26.83 3.17
C CYS A 230 -4.08 -26.41 1.71
N ASN A 231 -2.82 -26.42 1.30
CA ASN A 231 -2.44 -26.04 -0.06
C ASN A 231 -2.98 -27.03 -1.10
N ILE A 232 -2.97 -28.33 -0.80
CA ILE A 232 -3.42 -29.37 -1.77
C ILE A 232 -4.88 -29.17 -2.13
N PHE A 233 -5.74 -28.87 -1.14
CA PHE A 233 -7.14 -28.57 -1.38
C PHE A 233 -7.29 -27.42 -2.39
N PHE A 234 -6.60 -26.30 -2.13
CA PHE A 234 -6.73 -25.11 -2.96
C PHE A 234 -5.99 -25.19 -4.31
N TYR A 235 -4.93 -25.98 -4.43
CA TYR A 235 -4.35 -26.30 -5.73
C TYR A 235 -5.34 -27.11 -6.57
N THR A 236 -6.02 -28.08 -5.98
CA THR A 236 -7.00 -28.92 -6.69
C THR A 236 -8.21 -28.08 -7.15
N VAL A 237 -8.74 -27.24 -6.30
CA VAL A 237 -9.88 -26.36 -6.65
C VAL A 237 -9.46 -25.32 -7.71
N GLY A 238 -8.33 -24.65 -7.50
CA GLY A 238 -7.83 -23.63 -8.43
C GLY A 238 -7.49 -24.19 -9.81
N ASP A 239 -6.92 -25.39 -9.83
CA ASP A 239 -6.59 -26.10 -11.09
C ASP A 239 -7.84 -26.55 -11.88
N SER A 240 -8.97 -26.70 -11.19
CA SER A 240 -10.26 -27.05 -11.81
C SER A 240 -11.05 -25.84 -12.32
N LEU A 241 -10.55 -24.64 -12.08
CA LEU A 241 -11.14 -23.37 -12.51
C LEU A 241 -10.31 -22.74 -13.63
N PRO A 242 -10.95 -22.18 -14.68
CA PRO A 242 -10.24 -21.31 -15.61
C PRO A 242 -9.61 -20.12 -14.88
N ILE A 243 -8.41 -19.71 -15.29
CA ILE A 243 -7.66 -18.62 -14.64
C ILE A 243 -8.45 -17.31 -14.67
N ASP A 244 -9.15 -17.03 -15.76
CA ASP A 244 -9.98 -15.83 -15.91
C ASP A 244 -11.23 -15.86 -14.99
N THR A 245 -11.69 -17.05 -14.61
CA THR A 245 -12.73 -17.19 -13.59
C THR A 245 -12.22 -16.74 -12.23
N LEU A 246 -11.03 -17.19 -11.82
CA LEU A 246 -10.41 -16.72 -10.58
C LEU A 246 -10.17 -15.22 -10.59
N ALA A 247 -9.69 -14.67 -11.71
CA ALA A 247 -9.48 -13.22 -11.88
C ALA A 247 -10.81 -12.44 -11.75
N ARG A 248 -11.91 -12.96 -12.32
CA ARG A 248 -13.24 -12.35 -12.20
C ARG A 248 -13.75 -12.31 -10.75
N TYR A 249 -13.55 -13.37 -9.98
CA TYR A 249 -13.91 -13.38 -8.55
C TYR A 249 -13.00 -12.44 -7.75
N ALA A 250 -11.72 -12.39 -8.05
CA ALA A 250 -10.79 -11.46 -7.40
C ALA A 250 -11.19 -9.99 -7.66
N ALA A 251 -11.54 -9.66 -8.92
CA ALA A 251 -12.05 -8.33 -9.27
C ALA A 251 -13.36 -7.98 -8.54
N ALA A 252 -14.26 -8.95 -8.33
CA ALA A 252 -15.47 -8.76 -7.55
C ALA A 252 -15.20 -8.42 -6.07
N PHE A 253 -14.00 -8.74 -5.56
CA PHE A 253 -13.50 -8.31 -4.25
C PHE A 253 -12.67 -7.02 -4.32
N GLY A 254 -12.61 -6.35 -5.47
CA GLY A 254 -11.83 -5.13 -5.68
C GLY A 254 -10.32 -5.35 -5.91
N LEU A 255 -9.86 -6.62 -6.02
CA LEU A 255 -8.45 -6.90 -6.28
C LEU A 255 -8.11 -6.60 -7.75
N GLY A 256 -7.05 -5.84 -7.96
CA GLY A 256 -6.62 -5.42 -9.30
C GLY A 256 -7.24 -4.10 -9.77
N GLU A 257 -7.98 -3.40 -8.91
CA GLU A 257 -8.64 -2.14 -9.21
C GLU A 257 -8.24 -1.04 -8.20
N HIS A 258 -8.48 0.22 -8.55
CA HIS A 258 -8.31 1.31 -7.61
C HIS A 258 -9.35 1.24 -6.49
N THR A 259 -8.92 1.49 -5.27
CA THR A 259 -9.81 1.50 -4.10
C THR A 259 -10.63 2.78 -4.00
N GLY A 260 -10.19 3.84 -4.67
CA GLY A 260 -10.78 5.18 -4.60
C GLY A 260 -10.22 6.03 -3.47
N ILE A 261 -9.14 5.60 -2.82
CA ILE A 261 -8.39 6.47 -1.91
C ILE A 261 -7.79 7.64 -2.70
N GLU A 262 -7.79 8.83 -2.12
CA GLU A 262 -7.30 10.04 -2.80
C GLU A 262 -5.76 10.08 -2.93
N LEU A 263 -5.07 9.20 -2.23
CA LEU A 263 -3.60 9.07 -2.28
C LEU A 263 -3.17 8.22 -3.49
N PRO A 264 -1.95 8.42 -4.01
CA PRO A 264 -1.40 7.52 -5.02
C PRO A 264 -1.38 6.07 -4.54
N GLU A 265 -1.96 5.17 -5.34
CA GLU A 265 -2.04 3.76 -5.02
C GLU A 265 -1.68 2.87 -6.22
N SER A 266 -1.26 1.65 -5.94
CA SER A 266 -1.06 0.58 -6.93
C SER A 266 -2.24 -0.38 -6.92
N THR A 267 -2.80 -0.67 -8.10
CA THR A 267 -3.91 -1.62 -8.24
C THR A 267 -3.49 -3.08 -8.05
N GLY A 268 -2.19 -3.37 -8.10
CA GLY A 268 -1.71 -4.73 -8.20
C GLY A 268 -1.95 -5.36 -9.57
N GLN A 269 -1.55 -6.63 -9.74
CA GLN A 269 -1.70 -7.35 -10.99
C GLN A 269 -2.28 -8.74 -10.74
N MET A 270 -3.45 -9.01 -11.33
CA MET A 270 -4.06 -10.33 -11.29
C MET A 270 -3.46 -11.23 -12.40
N ALA A 271 -3.28 -12.51 -12.06
CA ALA A 271 -2.89 -13.51 -13.03
C ALA A 271 -4.07 -13.80 -13.98
N THR A 272 -3.90 -13.48 -15.26
CA THR A 272 -4.84 -13.75 -16.36
C THR A 272 -4.11 -14.40 -17.52
N GLU A 273 -4.85 -14.91 -18.52
CA GLU A 273 -4.21 -15.41 -19.75
C GLU A 273 -3.44 -14.31 -20.49
N ALA A 274 -3.89 -13.07 -20.42
CA ALA A 274 -3.23 -11.92 -21.04
C ALA A 274 -1.88 -11.59 -20.39
N VAL A 275 -1.76 -11.78 -19.08
CA VAL A 275 -0.53 -11.52 -18.30
C VAL A 275 0.50 -12.64 -18.49
N LYS A 276 0.06 -13.87 -18.84
CA LYS A 276 0.96 -15.01 -19.11
C LYS A 276 1.72 -14.92 -20.43
N LYS A 277 1.28 -14.07 -21.34
CA LYS A 277 1.90 -13.87 -22.67
C LYS A 277 2.96 -12.77 -22.61
#